data_60384e49ca6c69fc8c9fb9b1944ad305
#
_entry.id   60384e49ca6c69fc8c9fb9b1944ad305
#
_cell.length_a   1.000
_cell.length_b   1.000
_cell.length_c   1.000
_cell.angle_alpha   90.00
_cell.angle_beta   90.00
_cell.angle_gamma   90.00
#
_symmetry.space_group_name_H-M   'P 1'
#
loop_
_entity.id
_entity.type
_entity.pdbx_description
1 polymer ?
#
loop_
_entity_poly.entity_id
_entity_poly.type
_entity_poly.pdbx_seq_one_letter_code
_entity_poly.pdbx_strand_id
1 'polypeptide(L)'
;RLGFLFRGDAIHTAEAETGERKGHYLNVTAPSPEEMYERAEFAKELNMPIIMHDFLTGGFCANTGLARWCRKNGVLLHIHRAMHAVVDRNPHHGIHFRVLAKALRLSGGDHLHTGTVVGKLEGDRAATQGWVDLLRESFVPEDRGRGIFFDQDWGSMPGVFAVASGGIHVWH
;
A
#
# COMPACT_ATOMS: atom_id res chain seq x y z
N ARG A 1 9.19 -15.22 -12.55
CA ARG A 1 9.38 -16.26 -11.53
C ARG A 1 10.81 -16.30 -10.97
N LEU A 2 11.87 -16.31 -11.81
CA LEU A 2 13.27 -16.35 -11.32
C LEU A 2 13.60 -15.22 -10.33
N GLY A 3 13.17 -13.99 -10.58
CA GLY A 3 13.40 -12.88 -9.67
C GLY A 3 12.75 -13.05 -8.30
N PHE A 4 11.64 -13.79 -8.19
CA PHE A 4 11.01 -14.13 -6.92
C PHE A 4 11.84 -15.17 -6.15
N LEU A 5 12.34 -16.19 -6.83
CA LEU A 5 13.21 -17.21 -6.24
C LEU A 5 14.46 -16.57 -5.64
N PHE A 6 15.21 -15.79 -6.42
CA PHE A 6 16.45 -15.18 -5.93
C PHE A 6 16.24 -14.22 -4.76
N ARG A 7 15.12 -13.50 -4.76
CA ARG A 7 14.78 -12.61 -3.61
C ARG A 7 14.41 -13.43 -2.39
N GLY A 8 13.62 -14.48 -2.53
CA GLY A 8 13.29 -15.40 -1.44
C GLY A 8 14.54 -16.02 -0.84
N ASP A 9 15.43 -16.56 -1.65
CA ASP A 9 16.71 -17.16 -1.21
C ASP A 9 17.57 -16.14 -0.45
N ALA A 10 17.70 -14.90 -0.96
CA ALA A 10 18.47 -13.86 -0.29
C ALA A 10 17.89 -13.49 1.09
N ILE A 11 16.57 -13.42 1.22
CA ILE A 11 15.90 -13.14 2.50
C ILE A 11 16.09 -14.30 3.47
N HIS A 12 15.85 -15.54 3.04
CA HIS A 12 16.02 -16.73 3.88
C HIS A 12 17.48 -16.90 4.34
N THR A 13 18.44 -16.59 3.47
CA THR A 13 19.87 -16.57 3.83
C THR A 13 20.14 -15.53 4.91
N ALA A 14 19.66 -14.29 4.73
CA ALA A 14 19.83 -13.23 5.71
C ALA A 14 19.15 -13.56 7.06
N GLU A 15 17.97 -14.19 7.05
CA GLU A 15 17.28 -14.67 8.25
C GLU A 15 18.08 -15.75 8.96
N ALA A 16 18.64 -16.69 8.21
CA ALA A 16 19.46 -17.77 8.76
C ALA A 16 20.76 -17.26 9.37
N GLU A 17 21.40 -16.28 8.75
CA GLU A 17 22.64 -15.68 9.24
C GLU A 17 22.45 -14.79 10.47
N THR A 18 21.34 -14.04 10.52
CA THR A 18 21.12 -13.06 11.59
C THR A 18 20.23 -13.57 12.73
N GLY A 19 19.48 -14.64 12.53
CA GLY A 19 18.45 -15.11 13.45
C GLY A 19 17.22 -14.20 13.54
N GLU A 20 17.13 -13.18 12.71
CA GLU A 20 16.06 -12.18 12.71
C GLU A 20 15.07 -12.42 11.56
N ARG A 21 13.78 -12.28 11.83
CA ARG A 21 12.74 -12.24 10.77
C ARG A 21 12.87 -10.98 9.94
N LYS A 22 12.94 -11.12 8.61
CA LYS A 22 13.03 -9.99 7.67
C LYS A 22 11.70 -9.75 6.99
N GLY A 23 11.15 -8.54 7.13
CA GLY A 23 9.97 -8.12 6.37
C GLY A 23 10.26 -8.07 4.88
N HIS A 24 9.41 -8.74 4.08
CA HIS A 24 9.60 -8.83 2.64
C HIS A 24 8.26 -8.94 1.91
N TYR A 25 8.18 -8.37 0.71
CA TYR A 25 7.04 -8.51 -0.18
C TYR A 25 7.47 -8.62 -1.65
N LEU A 26 6.67 -9.35 -2.44
CA LEU A 26 6.88 -9.54 -3.86
C LEU A 26 5.79 -8.79 -4.65
N ASN A 27 6.20 -8.00 -5.64
CA ASN A 27 5.28 -7.28 -6.51
C ASN A 27 4.64 -8.24 -7.52
N VAL A 28 3.35 -8.46 -7.39
CA VAL A 28 2.57 -9.35 -8.24
C VAL A 28 1.85 -8.62 -9.38
N THR A 29 1.99 -7.30 -9.48
CA THR A 29 1.41 -6.52 -10.58
C THR A 29 1.78 -7.13 -11.91
N ALA A 30 0.80 -7.32 -12.77
CA ALA A 30 0.94 -8.02 -14.04
C ALA A 30 0.04 -7.35 -15.10
N PRO A 31 0.27 -7.63 -16.40
CA PRO A 31 -0.54 -7.05 -17.47
C PRO A 31 -1.97 -7.61 -17.53
N SER A 32 -2.25 -8.76 -16.90
CA SER A 32 -3.58 -9.32 -16.77
C SER A 32 -3.89 -9.81 -15.35
N PRO A 33 -5.18 -9.92 -14.97
CA PRO A 33 -5.57 -10.49 -13.69
C PRO A 33 -5.11 -11.94 -13.52
N GLU A 34 -5.16 -12.74 -14.56
CA GLU A 34 -4.75 -14.15 -14.54
C GLU A 34 -3.28 -14.28 -14.15
N GLU A 35 -2.40 -13.54 -14.84
CA GLU A 35 -0.97 -13.54 -14.53
C GLU A 35 -0.70 -12.96 -13.14
N MET A 36 -1.47 -11.98 -12.69
CA MET A 36 -1.37 -11.42 -11.34
C MET A 36 -1.64 -12.51 -10.28
N TYR A 37 -2.69 -13.30 -10.47
CA TYR A 37 -3.00 -14.40 -9.56
C TYR A 37 -1.97 -15.53 -9.62
N GLU A 38 -1.45 -15.87 -10.80
CA GLU A 38 -0.35 -16.83 -10.93
C GLU A 38 0.91 -16.40 -10.15
N ARG A 39 1.22 -15.10 -10.19
CA ARG A 39 2.32 -14.53 -9.40
C ARG A 39 2.03 -14.57 -7.90
N ALA A 40 0.78 -14.32 -7.49
CA ALA A 40 0.36 -14.36 -6.11
C ALA A 40 0.42 -15.79 -5.53
N GLU A 41 -0.06 -16.78 -6.29
CA GLU A 41 0.06 -18.19 -5.90
C GLU A 41 1.53 -18.61 -5.78
N PHE A 42 2.37 -18.22 -6.73
CA PHE A 42 3.80 -18.52 -6.68
C PHE A 42 4.50 -17.85 -5.50
N ALA A 43 4.13 -16.61 -5.15
CA ALA A 43 4.65 -15.95 -3.94
C ALA A 43 4.24 -16.71 -2.67
N LYS A 44 3.00 -17.20 -2.62
CA LYS A 44 2.50 -18.02 -1.50
C LYS A 44 3.24 -19.35 -1.42
N GLU A 45 3.52 -20.03 -2.52
CA GLU A 45 4.34 -21.27 -2.55
C GLU A 45 5.74 -21.04 -1.99
N LEU A 46 6.29 -19.84 -2.13
CA LEU A 46 7.56 -19.43 -1.54
C LEU A 46 7.44 -18.99 -0.07
N ASN A 47 6.28 -19.19 0.57
CA ASN A 47 5.98 -18.77 1.94
C ASN A 47 6.16 -17.26 2.17
N MET A 48 5.91 -16.43 1.14
CA MET A 48 5.93 -14.98 1.29
C MET A 48 4.65 -14.49 1.97
N PRO A 49 4.75 -13.87 3.16
CA PRO A 49 3.56 -13.47 3.92
C PRO A 49 2.89 -12.22 3.37
N ILE A 50 3.58 -11.47 2.52
CA ILE A 50 3.12 -10.18 2.00
C ILE A 50 3.36 -10.15 0.49
N ILE A 51 2.34 -9.75 -0.28
CA ILE A 51 2.48 -9.42 -1.70
C ILE A 51 2.17 -7.95 -1.94
N MET A 52 2.69 -7.39 -3.02
CA MET A 52 2.51 -5.99 -3.38
C MET A 52 1.77 -5.84 -4.70
N HIS A 53 0.93 -4.81 -4.80
CA HIS A 53 0.19 -4.45 -6.00
C HIS A 53 0.29 -2.95 -6.29
N ASP A 54 0.62 -2.59 -7.53
CA ASP A 54 0.63 -1.21 -8.01
C ASP A 54 -0.79 -0.85 -8.48
N PHE A 55 -1.58 -0.21 -7.62
CA PHE A 55 -3.01 -0.04 -7.82
C PHE A 55 -3.39 0.77 -9.07
N LEU A 56 -2.56 1.73 -9.48
CA LEU A 56 -2.83 2.52 -10.71
C LEU A 56 -2.64 1.70 -11.97
N THR A 57 -1.71 0.75 -11.97
CA THR A 57 -1.51 -0.18 -13.09
C THR A 57 -2.65 -1.18 -13.21
N GLY A 58 -3.03 -1.81 -12.10
CA GLY A 58 -4.09 -2.84 -12.10
C GLY A 58 -5.51 -2.27 -12.00
N GLY A 59 -5.65 -1.10 -11.39
CA GLY A 59 -6.95 -0.49 -11.11
C GLY A 59 -7.65 -1.03 -9.84
N PHE A 60 -8.72 -0.37 -9.44
CA PHE A 60 -9.45 -0.70 -8.22
C PHE A 60 -10.12 -2.07 -8.27
N CYS A 61 -10.59 -2.50 -9.45
CA CYS A 61 -11.20 -3.84 -9.61
C CYS A 61 -10.17 -4.94 -9.34
N ALA A 62 -8.98 -4.85 -9.95
CA ALA A 62 -7.90 -5.80 -9.71
C ALA A 62 -7.44 -5.78 -8.25
N ASN A 63 -7.30 -4.59 -7.66
CA ASN A 63 -6.93 -4.45 -6.26
C ASN A 63 -7.96 -5.10 -5.33
N THR A 64 -9.27 -4.88 -5.58
CA THR A 64 -10.36 -5.48 -4.80
C THR A 64 -10.37 -7.00 -4.92
N GLY A 65 -10.19 -7.52 -6.13
CA GLY A 65 -10.09 -8.96 -6.38
C GLY A 65 -8.91 -9.58 -5.65
N LEU A 66 -7.74 -8.96 -5.77
CA LEU A 66 -6.52 -9.43 -5.10
C LEU A 66 -6.63 -9.36 -3.57
N ALA A 67 -7.23 -8.31 -3.02
CA ALA A 67 -7.48 -8.20 -1.58
C ALA A 67 -8.38 -9.33 -1.06
N ARG A 68 -9.41 -9.72 -1.82
CA ARG A 68 -10.25 -10.88 -1.48
C ARG A 68 -9.48 -12.18 -1.54
N TRP A 69 -8.64 -12.35 -2.55
CA TRP A 69 -7.74 -13.51 -2.66
C TRP A 69 -6.80 -13.57 -1.46
N CYS A 70 -6.15 -12.47 -1.10
CA CYS A 70 -5.25 -12.37 0.05
C CYS A 70 -5.91 -12.83 1.35
N ARG A 71 -7.12 -12.32 1.64
CA ARG A 71 -7.88 -12.72 2.85
C ARG A 71 -8.18 -14.23 2.88
N LYS A 72 -8.52 -14.82 1.73
CA LYS A 72 -8.79 -16.26 1.64
C LYS A 72 -7.54 -17.12 1.84
N ASN A 73 -6.38 -16.58 1.53
CA ASN A 73 -5.11 -17.32 1.52
C ASN A 73 -4.20 -16.97 2.71
N GLY A 74 -4.63 -16.09 3.63
CA GLY A 74 -3.83 -15.69 4.79
C GLY A 74 -2.58 -14.89 4.40
N VAL A 75 -2.63 -14.13 3.31
CA VAL A 75 -1.54 -13.30 2.78
C VAL A 75 -1.92 -11.83 2.96
N LEU A 76 -0.96 -10.99 3.36
CA LEU A 76 -1.16 -9.54 3.45
C LEU A 76 -0.98 -8.86 2.10
N LEU A 77 -1.78 -7.83 1.85
CA LEU A 77 -1.69 -7.01 0.65
C LEU A 77 -1.09 -5.64 0.95
N HIS A 78 0.10 -5.41 0.40
CA HIS A 78 0.76 -4.12 0.40
C HIS A 78 0.45 -3.37 -0.89
N ILE A 79 -0.14 -2.17 -0.78
CA ILE A 79 -0.52 -1.36 -1.94
C ILE A 79 0.55 -0.30 -2.19
N HIS A 80 1.15 -0.37 -3.35
CA HIS A 80 2.13 0.60 -3.82
C HIS A 80 1.46 1.64 -4.73
N ARG A 81 1.85 2.90 -4.59
CA ARG A 81 1.29 4.02 -5.36
C ARG A 81 2.17 4.48 -6.52
N ALA A 82 2.80 3.53 -7.22
CA ALA A 82 3.59 3.85 -8.42
C ALA A 82 2.80 4.75 -9.37
N MET A 83 3.46 5.77 -9.95
CA MET A 83 2.89 6.72 -10.89
C MET A 83 1.79 7.65 -10.33
N HIS A 84 1.51 7.65 -9.04
CA HIS A 84 0.44 8.46 -8.46
C HIS A 84 0.57 9.97 -8.80
N ALA A 85 1.79 10.48 -8.88
CA ALA A 85 2.05 11.89 -9.16
C ALA A 85 1.49 12.37 -10.52
N VAL A 86 1.36 11.49 -11.50
CA VAL A 86 0.72 11.79 -12.80
C VAL A 86 -0.75 12.16 -12.61
N VAL A 87 -1.40 11.59 -11.60
CA VAL A 87 -2.82 11.75 -11.32
C VAL A 87 -3.07 12.79 -10.24
N ASP A 88 -2.34 12.74 -9.12
CA ASP A 88 -2.66 13.54 -7.93
C ASP A 88 -1.87 14.85 -7.80
N ARG A 89 -0.85 15.06 -8.63
CA ARG A 89 -0.05 16.29 -8.66
C ARG A 89 -0.26 17.18 -9.88
N ASN A 90 -1.19 16.83 -10.76
CA ASN A 90 -1.50 17.66 -11.90
C ASN A 90 -2.29 18.90 -11.43
N PRO A 91 -1.82 20.14 -11.74
CA PRO A 91 -2.47 21.35 -11.26
C PRO A 91 -3.80 21.67 -11.98
N HIS A 92 -4.07 21.07 -13.14
CA HIS A 92 -5.23 21.40 -13.97
C HIS A 92 -6.33 20.34 -13.90
N HIS A 93 -5.98 19.06 -13.77
CA HIS A 93 -6.94 17.96 -13.66
C HIS A 93 -6.30 16.76 -12.98
N GLY A 94 -7.11 15.94 -12.36
CA GLY A 94 -6.64 14.74 -11.67
C GLY A 94 -7.53 14.38 -10.51
N ILE A 95 -7.00 13.54 -9.63
CA ILE A 95 -7.68 13.07 -8.42
C ILE A 95 -6.74 13.28 -7.25
N HIS A 96 -7.16 14.05 -6.26
CA HIS A 96 -6.36 14.25 -5.06
C HIS A 96 -6.09 12.93 -4.33
N PHE A 97 -4.86 12.72 -3.84
CA PHE A 97 -4.45 11.46 -3.23
C PHE A 97 -5.36 11.01 -2.07
N ARG A 98 -5.92 11.94 -1.29
CA ARG A 98 -6.90 11.63 -0.24
C ARG A 98 -8.09 10.82 -0.77
N VAL A 99 -8.60 11.14 -1.96
CA VAL A 99 -9.73 10.41 -2.58
C VAL A 99 -9.28 9.01 -2.97
N LEU A 100 -8.08 8.89 -3.57
CA LEU A 100 -7.47 7.60 -3.91
C LEU A 100 -7.25 6.75 -2.66
N ALA A 101 -6.72 7.33 -1.58
CA ALA A 101 -6.49 6.64 -0.31
C ALA A 101 -7.80 6.07 0.28
N LYS A 102 -8.88 6.87 0.29
CA LYS A 102 -10.21 6.40 0.74
C LYS A 102 -10.72 5.25 -0.14
N ALA A 103 -10.63 5.38 -1.46
CA ALA A 103 -11.03 4.33 -2.39
C ALA A 103 -10.21 3.05 -2.21
N LEU A 104 -8.92 3.16 -1.89
CA LEU A 104 -8.06 2.01 -1.62
C LEU A 104 -8.41 1.33 -0.29
N ARG A 105 -8.75 2.08 0.76
CA ARG A 105 -9.29 1.50 2.00
C ARG A 105 -10.57 0.70 1.72
N LEU A 106 -11.49 1.25 0.91
CA LEU A 106 -12.71 0.55 0.49
C LEU A 106 -12.46 -0.69 -0.36
N SER A 107 -11.45 -0.66 -1.24
CA SER A 107 -11.11 -1.79 -2.10
C SER A 107 -10.45 -2.95 -1.35
N GLY A 108 -9.94 -2.69 -0.16
CA GLY A 108 -9.23 -3.64 0.68
C GLY A 108 -7.73 -3.67 0.43
N GLY A 109 -7.00 -3.88 1.48
CA GLY A 109 -5.54 -3.94 1.54
C GLY A 109 -5.11 -3.75 2.97
N ASP A 110 -3.89 -4.15 3.31
CA ASP A 110 -3.38 -4.09 4.68
C ASP A 110 -2.42 -2.92 4.87
N HIS A 111 -1.63 -2.61 3.85
CA HIS A 111 -0.67 -1.50 3.85
C HIS A 111 -0.86 -0.62 2.62
N LEU A 112 -0.64 0.69 2.76
CA LEU A 112 -0.64 1.64 1.64
C LEU A 112 0.50 2.65 1.78
N HIS A 113 1.28 2.85 0.72
CA HIS A 113 2.24 3.95 0.65
C HIS A 113 1.54 5.30 0.68
N THR A 114 1.84 6.11 1.70
CA THR A 114 1.19 7.41 1.94
C THR A 114 2.09 8.61 1.70
N GLY A 115 3.37 8.38 1.41
CA GLY A 115 4.40 9.41 1.46
C GLY A 115 4.95 9.57 2.87
N THR A 116 5.74 10.60 3.08
CA THR A 116 6.39 10.81 4.36
C THR A 116 6.17 12.22 4.90
N VAL A 117 6.03 12.33 6.21
CA VAL A 117 5.97 13.61 6.94
C VAL A 117 7.38 14.12 7.26
N VAL A 118 8.37 13.23 7.32
CA VAL A 118 9.74 13.51 7.79
C VAL A 118 10.82 13.35 6.72
N GLY A 119 10.48 12.86 5.53
CA GLY A 119 11.42 12.68 4.43
C GLY A 119 11.55 13.91 3.55
N LYS A 120 12.40 13.82 2.52
CA LYS A 120 12.66 14.88 1.53
C LYS A 120 11.68 14.91 0.36
N LEU A 121 10.69 14.04 0.32
CA LEU A 121 9.70 14.05 -0.75
C LEU A 121 8.82 15.30 -0.63
N GLU A 122 8.50 15.91 -1.78
CA GLU A 122 7.55 17.01 -1.85
C GLU A 122 6.17 16.58 -1.36
N GLY A 123 5.53 17.44 -0.60
CA GLY A 123 4.17 17.24 -0.10
C GLY A 123 3.86 18.12 1.09
N ASP A 124 2.57 18.35 1.29
CA ASP A 124 2.06 19.02 2.47
C ASP A 124 2.01 18.01 3.63
N ARG A 125 2.74 18.32 4.72
CA ARG A 125 2.79 17.49 5.92
C ARG A 125 1.44 17.36 6.60
N ALA A 126 0.70 18.47 6.73
CA ALA A 126 -0.61 18.47 7.37
C ALA A 126 -1.62 17.63 6.57
N ALA A 127 -1.65 17.79 5.25
CA ALA A 127 -2.46 16.96 4.37
C ALA A 127 -2.06 15.48 4.45
N THR A 128 -0.76 15.18 4.50
CA THR A 128 -0.27 13.79 4.66
C THR A 128 -0.77 13.18 5.97
N GLN A 129 -0.70 13.87 7.09
CA GLN A 129 -1.28 13.42 8.35
C GLN A 129 -2.79 13.21 8.23
N GLY A 130 -3.50 14.10 7.52
CA GLY A 130 -4.93 13.96 7.30
C GLY A 130 -5.32 12.65 6.63
N TRP A 131 -4.67 12.27 5.53
CA TRP A 131 -5.02 10.98 4.91
C TRP A 131 -4.44 9.77 5.64
N VAL A 132 -3.39 9.93 6.44
CA VAL A 132 -2.93 8.86 7.36
C VAL A 132 -4.03 8.53 8.37
N ASP A 133 -4.65 9.54 8.99
CA ASP A 133 -5.76 9.32 9.91
C ASP A 133 -6.98 8.73 9.19
N LEU A 134 -7.33 9.22 7.99
CA LEU A 134 -8.39 8.63 7.17
C LEU A 134 -8.18 7.15 6.84
N LEU A 135 -6.94 6.69 6.81
CA LEU A 135 -6.60 5.28 6.58
C LEU A 135 -6.65 4.45 7.86
N ARG A 136 -6.27 5.00 9.00
CA ARG A 136 -6.06 4.26 10.24
C ARG A 136 -7.25 4.27 11.18
N GLU A 137 -7.85 5.46 11.38
CA GLU A 137 -8.85 5.66 12.41
C GLU A 137 -10.23 5.17 11.95
N SER A 138 -11.09 4.79 12.89
CA SER A 138 -12.48 4.42 12.62
C SER A 138 -13.39 5.65 12.43
N PHE A 139 -13.07 6.74 13.11
CA PHE A 139 -13.72 8.04 12.97
C PHE A 139 -12.68 9.15 12.88
N VAL A 140 -12.85 10.06 11.94
CA VAL A 140 -11.98 11.22 11.74
C VAL A 140 -12.86 12.46 11.63
N PRO A 141 -12.73 13.43 12.54
CA PRO A 141 -13.50 14.68 12.48
C PRO A 141 -13.03 15.57 11.33
N GLU A 142 -13.92 16.50 10.91
CA GLU A 142 -13.55 17.56 9.97
C GLU A 142 -12.34 18.35 10.49
N ASP A 143 -11.33 18.49 9.64
CA ASP A 143 -10.16 19.35 9.86
C ASP A 143 -9.66 19.87 8.50
N ARG A 144 -10.12 21.05 8.13
CA ARG A 144 -9.79 21.68 6.85
C ARG A 144 -8.31 22.02 6.72
N GLY A 145 -7.63 22.30 7.81
CA GLY A 145 -6.18 22.52 7.84
C GLY A 145 -5.38 21.30 7.40
N ARG A 146 -5.93 20.10 7.62
CA ARG A 146 -5.38 18.81 7.21
C ARG A 146 -6.07 18.23 5.97
N GLY A 147 -6.91 19.03 5.31
CA GLY A 147 -7.63 18.65 4.11
C GLY A 147 -8.75 17.63 4.34
N ILE A 148 -9.28 17.52 5.54
CA ILE A 148 -10.44 16.70 5.89
C ILE A 148 -11.66 17.61 5.88
N PHE A 149 -12.51 17.50 4.86
CA PHE A 149 -13.60 18.46 4.62
C PHE A 149 -14.94 18.06 5.23
N PHE A 150 -15.07 16.87 5.77
CA PHE A 150 -16.26 16.33 6.41
C PHE A 150 -15.83 15.32 7.46
N ASP A 151 -16.65 15.11 8.47
CA ASP A 151 -16.50 13.96 9.36
C ASP A 151 -16.53 12.67 8.54
N GLN A 152 -15.61 11.76 8.85
CA GLN A 152 -15.54 10.47 8.22
C GLN A 152 -15.74 9.38 9.28
N ASP A 153 -16.88 8.74 9.21
CA ASP A 153 -17.16 7.52 9.98
C ASP A 153 -16.98 6.29 9.07
N TRP A 154 -16.08 5.40 9.45
CA TRP A 154 -15.84 4.16 8.76
C TRP A 154 -16.60 2.97 9.36
N GLY A 155 -17.28 3.17 10.49
CA GLY A 155 -17.98 2.12 11.22
C GLY A 155 -17.04 0.97 11.59
N SER A 156 -17.41 -0.23 11.19
CA SER A 156 -16.61 -1.45 11.46
C SER A 156 -15.54 -1.76 10.38
N MET A 157 -15.34 -0.86 9.40
CA MET A 157 -14.35 -1.09 8.36
C MET A 157 -12.93 -1.05 8.93
N PRO A 158 -12.10 -2.07 8.68
CA PRO A 158 -10.73 -2.11 9.17
C PRO A 158 -9.91 -0.92 8.67
N GLY A 159 -8.95 -0.49 9.49
CA GLY A 159 -7.93 0.46 9.08
C GLY A 159 -6.91 -0.17 8.15
N VAL A 160 -6.21 0.71 7.41
CA VAL A 160 -5.08 0.35 6.55
C VAL A 160 -3.83 0.95 7.15
N PHE A 161 -2.76 0.17 7.23
CA PHE A 161 -1.50 0.65 7.76
C PHE A 161 -0.84 1.63 6.77
N ALA A 162 -0.67 2.87 7.22
CA ALA A 162 -0.05 3.93 6.42
C ALA A 162 1.48 3.75 6.44
N VAL A 163 2.09 3.58 5.26
CA VAL A 163 3.52 3.35 5.11
C VAL A 163 4.21 4.63 4.67
N ALA A 164 5.06 5.17 5.54
CA ALA A 164 5.98 6.24 5.19
C ALA A 164 7.16 5.65 4.41
N SER A 165 7.43 6.19 3.24
CA SER A 165 8.49 5.69 2.38
C SER A 165 9.13 6.79 1.55
N GLY A 166 10.40 6.58 1.21
CA GLY A 166 11.17 7.47 0.35
C GLY A 166 11.79 8.67 1.08
N GLY A 167 13.10 8.85 0.93
CA GLY A 167 13.82 10.02 1.43
C GLY A 167 13.90 10.17 2.94
N ILE A 168 13.69 9.11 3.70
CA ILE A 168 13.85 9.11 5.16
C ILE A 168 15.36 9.13 5.46
N HIS A 169 15.80 10.13 6.24
CA HIS A 169 17.22 10.32 6.58
C HIS A 169 17.53 10.05 8.05
N VAL A 170 16.53 10.15 8.91
CA VAL A 170 16.67 10.02 10.35
C VAL A 170 15.54 9.17 10.90
N TRP A 171 15.87 8.22 11.73
CA TRP A 171 14.91 7.45 12.51
C TRP A 171 14.58 8.24 13.78
N HIS A 172 13.32 8.52 13.99
CA HIS A 172 12.80 9.20 15.18
C HIS A 172 12.00 8.22 16.03
#